data_fbf4f826701045a0d0c331d24910908c
#
_entry.id   fbf4f826701045a0d0c331d24910908c
#
_cell.length_a   1.000
_cell.length_b   1.000
_cell.length_c   1.000
_cell.angle_alpha   90.00
_cell.angle_beta   90.00
_cell.angle_gamma   90.00
#
_symmetry.space_group_name_H-M   'P 1'
#
loop_
_entity.id
_entity.type
_entity.pdbx_description
1 polymer ?
#
loop_
_entity_poly.entity_id
_entity_poly.type
_entity_poly.pdbx_seq_one_letter_code
_entity_poly.pdbx_strand_id
1 'polypeptide(L)'
;DRGLIIGRRSYGKGLVQMPIPLSDGSELRLTIARYYTPSGRCIQKMYEMGKTDEYEQDLYRRYLHGEFDTADSITFDKSAAYKTRGGRTVYGGGGIMPDIFIPRDTQRITSYYNQVMTDGILYDFTLDYSDRNYKKLSSFHSYPELLGYLRQQSLLNRFVDYAEENGVRRRPTLIEVSRPLIETALEAFIVRHFFDYDGFYPVF
;
A
#
# COMPACT_ATOMS: atom_id res chain seq x y z
N ASP A 1 12.38 -14.77 -14.88
CA ASP A 1 13.28 -14.63 -16.06
C ASP A 1 12.62 -13.94 -17.27
N ARG A 2 11.37 -13.48 -17.14
CA ARG A 2 10.63 -12.77 -18.23
C ARG A 2 10.58 -11.26 -18.03
N GLY A 3 10.96 -10.78 -16.86
CA GLY A 3 10.98 -9.38 -16.49
C GLY A 3 11.74 -9.16 -15.19
N LEU A 4 11.98 -7.91 -14.85
CA LEU A 4 12.58 -7.47 -13.59
C LEU A 4 11.49 -7.29 -12.54
N ILE A 5 11.80 -7.67 -11.31
CA ILE A 5 10.98 -7.41 -10.13
C ILE A 5 11.59 -6.21 -9.41
N ILE A 6 10.84 -5.12 -9.33
CA ILE A 6 11.29 -3.84 -8.76
C ILE A 6 10.46 -3.54 -7.52
N GLY A 7 11.09 -3.13 -6.43
CA GLY A 7 10.42 -2.78 -5.19
C GLY A 7 11.06 -3.37 -3.95
N ARG A 8 10.25 -3.87 -3.03
CA ARG A 8 10.68 -4.51 -1.77
C ARG A 8 10.26 -5.96 -1.72
N ARG A 9 10.82 -6.74 -0.79
CA ARG A 9 10.44 -8.14 -0.58
C ARG A 9 8.93 -8.26 -0.31
N SER A 10 8.26 -9.16 -1.01
CA SER A 10 6.82 -9.38 -0.82
C SER A 10 6.53 -10.00 0.56
N TYR A 11 5.26 -9.95 0.99
CA TYR A 11 4.81 -10.45 2.29
C TYR A 11 5.08 -11.93 2.49
N GLY A 12 5.00 -12.74 1.44
CA GLY A 12 5.16 -14.18 1.54
C GLY A 12 3.87 -14.95 1.84
N LYS A 13 2.74 -14.51 1.26
CA LYS A 13 1.48 -15.25 1.32
C LYS A 13 1.32 -16.09 0.06
N GLY A 14 1.54 -17.40 0.17
CA GLY A 14 1.50 -18.34 -0.95
C GLY A 14 0.70 -19.60 -0.63
N LEU A 15 -0.51 -19.44 -0.05
CA LEU A 15 -1.41 -20.53 0.32
C LEU A 15 -2.61 -20.63 -0.63
N VAL A 16 -3.02 -21.86 -0.93
CA VAL A 16 -4.27 -22.14 -1.62
C VAL A 16 -5.33 -22.41 -0.55
N GLN A 17 -6.43 -21.71 -0.61
CA GLN A 17 -7.57 -21.88 0.29
C GLN A 17 -8.79 -22.33 -0.50
N MET A 18 -9.56 -23.23 0.08
CA MET A 18 -10.82 -23.73 -0.48
C MET A 18 -11.98 -23.40 0.47
N PRO A 19 -13.07 -22.81 -0.04
CA PRO A 19 -14.28 -22.66 0.72
C PRO A 19 -14.99 -24.02 0.88
N ILE A 20 -15.46 -24.31 2.08
CA ILE A 20 -16.26 -25.50 2.42
C ILE A 20 -17.58 -25.00 2.97
N PRO A 21 -18.71 -25.14 2.24
CA PRO A 21 -20.01 -24.74 2.74
C PRO A 21 -20.44 -25.64 3.89
N LEU A 22 -21.03 -25.05 4.92
CA LEU A 22 -21.60 -25.74 6.07
C LEU A 22 -23.14 -25.83 5.99
N SER A 23 -23.73 -26.71 6.77
CA SER A 23 -25.17 -26.99 6.72
C SER A 23 -26.08 -25.84 7.18
N ASP A 24 -25.53 -24.90 7.92
CA ASP A 24 -26.21 -23.66 8.37
C ASP A 24 -26.13 -22.50 7.38
N GLY A 25 -25.50 -22.71 6.21
CA GLY A 25 -25.28 -21.66 5.21
C GLY A 25 -24.02 -20.81 5.42
N SER A 26 -23.25 -21.06 6.48
CA SER A 26 -21.94 -20.48 6.67
C SER A 26 -20.87 -21.18 5.82
N GLU A 27 -19.68 -20.61 5.74
CA GLU A 27 -18.57 -21.14 4.93
C GLU A 27 -17.30 -21.19 5.77
N LEU A 28 -16.63 -22.35 5.77
CA LEU A 28 -15.30 -22.50 6.31
C LEU A 28 -14.26 -22.35 5.20
N ARG A 29 -13.31 -21.43 5.35
CA ARG A 29 -12.20 -21.27 4.41
C ARG A 29 -10.96 -21.98 4.94
N LEU A 30 -10.62 -23.12 4.32
CA LEU A 30 -9.53 -24.00 4.76
C LEU A 30 -8.33 -23.90 3.79
N THR A 31 -7.12 -23.82 4.36
CA THR A 31 -5.88 -23.95 3.59
C THR A 31 -5.63 -25.42 3.24
N ILE A 32 -5.53 -25.72 1.95
CA ILE A 32 -5.37 -27.08 1.43
C ILE A 32 -4.02 -27.34 0.72
N ALA A 33 -3.32 -26.28 0.30
CA ALA A 33 -2.05 -26.42 -0.43
C ALA A 33 -1.20 -25.14 -0.35
N ARG A 34 0.02 -25.23 -0.87
CA ARG A 34 0.95 -24.11 -1.05
C ARG A 34 1.20 -23.87 -2.54
N TYR A 35 1.42 -22.61 -2.92
CA TYR A 35 1.88 -22.26 -4.26
C TYR A 35 3.38 -22.49 -4.39
N TYR A 36 3.77 -23.09 -5.51
CA TYR A 36 5.15 -23.28 -5.90
C TYR A 36 5.40 -22.61 -7.24
N THR A 37 6.51 -21.92 -7.38
CA THR A 37 6.95 -21.36 -8.65
C THR A 37 7.50 -22.46 -9.56
N PRO A 38 7.69 -22.22 -10.89
CA PRO A 38 8.28 -23.22 -11.81
C PRO A 38 9.67 -23.71 -11.41
N SER A 39 10.38 -23.00 -10.52
CA SER A 39 11.66 -23.45 -9.95
C SER A 39 11.51 -24.39 -8.74
N GLY A 40 10.29 -24.72 -8.33
CA GLY A 40 10.00 -25.49 -7.13
C GLY A 40 10.00 -24.68 -5.82
N ARG A 41 10.28 -23.38 -5.90
CA ARG A 41 10.32 -22.47 -4.74
C ARG A 41 8.93 -22.22 -4.19
N CYS A 42 8.73 -22.45 -2.87
CA CYS A 42 7.57 -21.96 -2.14
C CYS A 42 7.85 -20.52 -1.65
N ILE A 43 6.93 -19.59 -1.94
CA ILE A 43 7.04 -18.19 -1.50
C ILE A 43 6.43 -17.95 -0.12
N GLN A 44 5.66 -18.93 0.39
CA GLN A 44 5.00 -18.82 1.68
C GLN A 44 6.04 -18.65 2.79
N LYS A 45 5.87 -17.62 3.63
CA LYS A 45 6.68 -17.46 4.84
C LYS A 45 6.39 -18.61 5.83
N MET A 46 7.40 -18.93 6.63
CA MET A 46 7.29 -20.02 7.60
C MET A 46 6.11 -19.81 8.55
N TYR A 47 5.35 -20.87 8.75
CA TYR A 47 4.28 -20.95 9.73
C TYR A 47 4.49 -22.21 10.56
N GLU A 48 4.47 -22.06 11.86
CA GLU A 48 4.57 -23.15 12.81
C GLU A 48 3.31 -23.13 13.69
N MET A 49 2.70 -24.31 13.86
CA MET A 49 1.49 -24.44 14.67
C MET A 49 1.79 -24.01 16.12
N GLY A 50 0.91 -23.17 16.68
CA GLY A 50 1.09 -22.61 18.02
C GLY A 50 1.94 -21.33 18.08
N LYS A 51 2.53 -20.89 16.97
CA LYS A 51 3.33 -19.66 16.88
C LYS A 51 2.69 -18.58 15.98
N THR A 52 1.40 -18.40 16.14
CA THR A 52 0.64 -17.42 15.35
C THR A 52 1.17 -16.01 15.53
N ASP A 53 1.53 -15.63 16.76
CA ASP A 53 2.09 -14.31 17.08
C ASP A 53 3.40 -14.04 16.34
N GLU A 54 4.27 -15.05 16.21
CA GLU A 54 5.52 -14.91 15.46
C GLU A 54 5.27 -14.69 13.98
N TYR A 55 4.25 -15.35 13.44
CA TYR A 55 3.83 -15.19 12.05
C TYR A 55 3.25 -13.80 11.78
N GLU A 56 2.42 -13.27 12.68
CA GLU A 56 1.80 -11.95 12.54
C GLU A 56 2.82 -10.82 12.70
N GLN A 57 3.75 -10.98 13.66
CA GLN A 57 4.78 -9.99 13.93
C GLN A 57 5.94 -9.98 12.92
N ASP A 58 6.01 -10.92 11.98
CA ASP A 58 7.09 -11.00 11.00
C ASP A 58 7.29 -9.68 10.24
N LEU A 59 6.21 -9.09 9.74
CA LEU A 59 6.29 -7.82 9.02
C LEU A 59 6.82 -6.67 9.89
N TYR A 60 6.41 -6.64 11.16
CA TYR A 60 6.87 -5.64 12.12
C TYR A 60 8.36 -5.83 12.47
N ARG A 61 8.81 -7.08 12.63
CA ARG A 61 10.25 -7.38 12.83
C ARG A 61 11.09 -6.96 11.62
N ARG A 62 10.63 -7.24 10.41
CA ARG A 62 11.27 -6.81 9.16
C ARG A 62 11.38 -5.28 9.10
N TYR A 63 10.35 -4.58 9.55
CA TYR A 63 10.36 -3.12 9.67
C TYR A 63 11.43 -2.64 10.67
N LEU A 64 11.48 -3.22 11.88
CA LEU A 64 12.46 -2.85 12.91
C LEU A 64 13.91 -3.15 12.48
N HIS A 65 14.12 -4.19 11.67
CA HIS A 65 15.44 -4.51 11.11
C HIS A 65 15.86 -3.61 9.95
N GLY A 66 15.03 -2.63 9.54
CA GLY A 66 15.35 -1.72 8.45
C GLY A 66 15.24 -2.34 7.06
N GLU A 67 14.55 -3.49 6.92
CA GLU A 67 14.39 -4.18 5.64
C GLU A 67 13.66 -3.35 4.58
N PHE A 68 12.88 -2.36 5.00
CA PHE A 68 12.18 -1.46 4.09
C PHE A 68 13.03 -0.27 3.64
N ASP A 69 14.16 -0.05 4.29
CA ASP A 69 15.00 1.14 4.11
C ASP A 69 16.31 0.82 3.38
N THR A 70 16.84 -0.42 3.53
CA THR A 70 18.05 -0.87 2.82
C THR A 70 18.00 -2.34 2.44
N ALA A 71 18.52 -2.65 1.25
CA ALA A 71 18.62 -4.02 0.75
C ALA A 71 19.52 -4.92 1.63
N ASP A 72 20.56 -4.35 2.24
CA ASP A 72 21.52 -5.08 3.07
C ASP A 72 20.91 -5.60 4.38
N SER A 73 19.79 -5.03 4.82
CA SER A 73 19.03 -5.49 5.99
C SER A 73 18.16 -6.70 5.71
N ILE A 74 18.04 -7.13 4.44
CA ILE A 74 17.20 -8.26 4.08
C ILE A 74 17.89 -9.58 4.44
N THR A 75 17.27 -10.33 5.34
CA THR A 75 17.74 -11.66 5.73
C THR A 75 16.90 -12.75 5.04
N PHE A 76 17.55 -13.80 4.59
CA PHE A 76 16.90 -14.97 3.98
C PHE A 76 17.70 -16.24 4.27
N ASP A 77 17.01 -17.38 4.27
CA ASP A 77 17.63 -18.67 4.44
C ASP A 77 18.36 -19.09 3.16
N LYS A 78 19.69 -19.07 3.20
CA LYS A 78 20.52 -19.48 2.07
C LYS A 78 20.41 -20.96 1.74
N SER A 79 19.95 -21.81 2.66
CA SER A 79 19.72 -23.25 2.42
C SER A 79 18.50 -23.49 1.51
N ALA A 80 17.54 -22.57 1.48
CA ALA A 80 16.34 -22.64 0.63
C ALA A 80 16.58 -22.00 -0.77
N ALA A 81 17.74 -22.30 -1.38
CA ALA A 81 18.11 -21.78 -2.69
C ALA A 81 17.56 -22.65 -3.82
N TYR A 82 17.01 -22.01 -4.86
CA TYR A 82 16.46 -22.63 -6.07
C TYR A 82 17.06 -21.97 -7.30
N LYS A 83 17.05 -22.71 -8.42
CA LYS A 83 17.49 -22.18 -9.72
C LYS A 83 16.26 -21.97 -10.63
N THR A 84 16.14 -20.79 -11.21
CA THR A 84 15.16 -20.51 -12.25
C THR A 84 15.59 -21.16 -13.58
N ARG A 85 14.70 -21.21 -14.56
CA ARG A 85 15.04 -21.71 -15.90
C ARG A 85 16.18 -20.93 -16.56
N GLY A 86 16.28 -19.62 -16.27
CA GLY A 86 17.38 -18.76 -16.75
C GLY A 86 18.65 -18.81 -15.89
N GLY A 87 18.76 -19.77 -14.93
CA GLY A 87 19.94 -19.98 -14.10
C GLY A 87 20.09 -19.04 -12.91
N ARG A 88 19.16 -18.11 -12.71
CA ARG A 88 19.14 -17.18 -11.58
C ARG A 88 18.91 -17.91 -10.26
N THR A 89 19.65 -17.56 -9.20
CA THR A 89 19.39 -18.08 -7.86
C THR A 89 18.28 -17.26 -7.21
N VAL A 90 17.27 -17.94 -6.66
CA VAL A 90 16.17 -17.36 -5.89
C VAL A 90 15.99 -18.14 -4.60
N TYR A 91 15.41 -17.49 -3.57
CA TYR A 91 15.27 -18.08 -2.24
C TYR A 91 13.80 -18.27 -1.89
N GLY A 92 13.48 -19.34 -1.18
CA GLY A 92 12.14 -19.68 -0.71
C GLY A 92 11.87 -19.25 0.74
N GLY A 93 10.66 -19.55 1.22
CA GLY A 93 10.32 -19.45 2.65
C GLY A 93 10.05 -18.05 3.20
N GLY A 94 10.03 -17.00 2.37
CA GLY A 94 9.90 -15.66 2.93
C GLY A 94 9.49 -14.57 1.93
N GLY A 95 8.64 -14.91 0.95
CA GLY A 95 8.21 -13.98 -0.09
C GLY A 95 9.13 -13.97 -1.31
N ILE A 96 8.93 -12.97 -2.15
CA ILE A 96 9.68 -12.77 -3.41
C ILE A 96 10.62 -11.60 -3.21
N MET A 97 11.90 -11.85 -3.48
CA MET A 97 12.94 -10.80 -3.46
C MET A 97 12.90 -10.00 -4.75
N PRO A 98 13.03 -8.67 -4.70
CA PRO A 98 13.17 -7.87 -5.89
C PRO A 98 14.56 -8.05 -6.53
N ASP A 99 14.62 -7.84 -7.85
CA ASP A 99 15.88 -7.74 -8.59
C ASP A 99 16.49 -6.34 -8.41
N ILE A 100 15.62 -5.32 -8.29
CA ILE A 100 15.99 -3.93 -8.02
C ILE A 100 15.23 -3.50 -6.77
N PHE A 101 15.97 -3.24 -5.71
CA PHE A 101 15.40 -2.77 -4.45
C PHE A 101 15.08 -1.27 -4.53
N ILE A 102 13.85 -0.92 -4.10
CA ILE A 102 13.43 0.47 -3.92
C ILE A 102 13.17 0.68 -2.43
N PRO A 103 13.94 1.52 -1.74
CA PRO A 103 13.72 1.81 -0.33
C PRO A 103 12.36 2.49 -0.12
N ARG A 104 11.87 2.43 1.11
CA ARG A 104 10.68 3.18 1.51
C ARG A 104 11.03 4.68 1.47
N ASP A 105 10.26 5.44 0.71
CA ASP A 105 10.33 6.89 0.81
C ASP A 105 9.62 7.34 2.10
N THR A 106 10.39 7.86 3.04
CA THR A 106 9.89 8.43 4.30
C THR A 106 10.03 9.95 4.34
N GLN A 107 10.55 10.55 3.27
CA GLN A 107 10.67 11.98 3.19
C GLN A 107 9.28 12.62 3.25
N ARG A 108 9.17 13.68 4.04
CA ARG A 108 7.92 14.45 4.21
C ARG A 108 6.77 13.68 4.88
N ILE A 109 6.96 12.43 5.31
CA ILE A 109 5.96 11.70 6.10
C ILE A 109 6.09 12.15 7.55
N THR A 110 5.19 13.06 7.97
CA THR A 110 5.13 13.53 9.35
C THR A 110 4.09 12.78 10.16
N SER A 111 4.10 12.95 11.49
CA SER A 111 3.05 12.38 12.35
C SER A 111 1.66 12.94 12.05
N TYR A 112 1.56 14.19 11.57
CA TYR A 112 0.30 14.75 11.09
C TYR A 112 -0.22 14.02 9.87
N TYR A 113 0.64 13.82 8.84
CA TYR A 113 0.28 13.08 7.63
C TYR A 113 -0.16 11.65 7.96
N ASN A 114 0.63 10.94 8.77
CA ASN A 114 0.27 9.58 9.19
C ASN A 114 -1.09 9.55 9.89
N GLN A 115 -1.36 10.49 10.79
CA GLN A 115 -2.62 10.54 11.51
C GLN A 115 -3.79 10.73 10.55
N VAL A 116 -3.79 11.75 9.69
CA VAL A 116 -4.91 12.02 8.77
C VAL A 116 -5.15 10.90 7.76
N MET A 117 -4.09 10.15 7.39
CA MET A 117 -4.20 8.98 6.51
C MET A 117 -4.76 7.76 7.25
N THR A 118 -4.24 7.45 8.45
CA THR A 118 -4.63 6.27 9.23
C THR A 118 -6.05 6.39 9.77
N ASP A 119 -6.43 7.59 10.22
CA ASP A 119 -7.77 7.87 10.74
C ASP A 119 -8.82 8.05 9.62
N GLY A 120 -8.41 7.98 8.34
CA GLY A 120 -9.29 8.11 7.18
C GLY A 120 -9.74 9.54 6.87
N ILE A 121 -9.33 10.53 7.65
CA ILE A 121 -9.80 11.93 7.57
C ILE A 121 -9.57 12.54 6.18
N LEU A 122 -8.41 12.23 5.55
CA LEU A 122 -8.11 12.73 4.22
C LEU A 122 -9.08 12.17 3.17
N TYR A 123 -9.37 10.88 3.25
CA TYR A 123 -10.30 10.23 2.33
C TYR A 123 -11.73 10.75 2.52
N ASP A 124 -12.20 10.87 3.76
CA ASP A 124 -13.53 11.38 4.09
C ASP A 124 -13.74 12.82 3.57
N PHE A 125 -12.72 13.68 3.75
CA PHE A 125 -12.75 15.02 3.17
C PHE A 125 -12.91 14.99 1.65
N THR A 126 -12.18 14.10 0.94
CA THR A 126 -12.24 14.05 -0.53
C THR A 126 -13.61 13.60 -1.03
N LEU A 127 -14.27 12.69 -0.31
CA LEU A 127 -15.65 12.28 -0.60
C LEU A 127 -16.64 13.45 -0.37
N ASP A 128 -16.60 14.05 0.82
CA ASP A 128 -17.46 15.18 1.18
C ASP A 128 -17.30 16.37 0.20
N TYR A 129 -16.05 16.70 -0.14
CA TYR A 129 -15.74 17.73 -1.12
C TYR A 129 -16.29 17.40 -2.51
N SER A 130 -16.14 16.16 -2.96
CA SER A 130 -16.63 15.68 -4.25
C SER A 130 -18.15 15.74 -4.33
N ASP A 131 -18.85 15.29 -3.28
CA ASP A 131 -20.30 15.28 -3.22
C ASP A 131 -20.88 16.71 -3.21
N ARG A 132 -20.35 17.60 -2.38
CA ARG A 132 -20.78 19.00 -2.32
C ARG A 132 -20.56 19.76 -3.63
N ASN A 133 -19.56 19.38 -4.39
CA ASN A 133 -19.20 20.05 -5.65
C ASN A 133 -19.53 19.21 -6.90
N TYR A 134 -20.31 18.13 -6.76
CA TYR A 134 -20.53 17.13 -7.79
C TYR A 134 -20.89 17.72 -9.16
N LYS A 135 -21.87 18.65 -9.21
CA LYS A 135 -22.32 19.28 -10.46
C LYS A 135 -21.20 19.97 -11.23
N LYS A 136 -20.25 20.58 -10.50
CA LYS A 136 -19.11 21.27 -11.12
C LYS A 136 -18.03 20.29 -11.52
N LEU A 137 -17.69 19.35 -10.64
CA LEU A 137 -16.56 18.42 -10.85
C LEU A 137 -16.90 17.39 -11.94
N SER A 138 -18.15 16.94 -12.03
CA SER A 138 -18.61 16.03 -13.09
C SER A 138 -18.71 16.68 -14.48
N SER A 139 -18.61 18.01 -14.58
CA SER A 139 -18.65 18.70 -15.89
C SER A 139 -17.31 18.73 -16.63
N PHE A 140 -16.22 18.30 -16.00
CA PHE A 140 -14.93 18.18 -16.67
C PHE A 140 -14.88 16.93 -17.53
N HIS A 141 -14.27 17.02 -18.71
CA HIS A 141 -14.21 15.91 -19.67
C HIS A 141 -12.93 15.09 -19.58
N SER A 142 -11.93 15.59 -18.84
CA SER A 142 -10.66 14.91 -18.65
C SER A 142 -10.08 15.19 -17.27
N TYR A 143 -9.24 14.22 -16.76
CA TYR A 143 -8.60 14.41 -15.47
C TYR A 143 -7.61 15.60 -15.45
N PRO A 144 -6.86 15.95 -16.51
CA PRO A 144 -5.99 17.14 -16.50
C PRO A 144 -6.75 18.45 -16.33
N GLU A 145 -7.96 18.57 -16.94
CA GLU A 145 -8.82 19.73 -16.76
C GLU A 145 -9.31 19.86 -15.32
N LEU A 146 -9.80 18.74 -14.75
CA LEU A 146 -10.21 18.69 -13.35
C LEU A 146 -9.04 19.03 -12.41
N LEU A 147 -7.88 18.44 -12.63
CA LEU A 147 -6.67 18.69 -11.83
C LEU A 147 -6.26 20.17 -11.89
N GLY A 148 -6.27 20.79 -13.08
CA GLY A 148 -6.00 22.20 -13.25
C GLY A 148 -6.97 23.11 -12.48
N TYR A 149 -8.25 22.71 -12.38
CA TYR A 149 -9.25 23.39 -11.56
C TYR A 149 -8.98 23.21 -10.06
N LEU A 150 -8.71 21.96 -9.60
CA LEU A 150 -8.50 21.65 -8.18
C LEU A 150 -7.31 22.42 -7.60
N ARG A 151 -6.23 22.58 -8.34
CA ARG A 151 -5.03 23.36 -7.95
C ARG A 151 -5.30 24.82 -7.64
N GLN A 152 -6.41 25.36 -8.12
CA GLN A 152 -6.84 26.73 -7.86
C GLN A 152 -7.78 26.85 -6.64
N GLN A 153 -8.17 25.72 -6.01
CA GLN A 153 -9.22 25.71 -4.98
C GLN A 153 -8.73 25.82 -3.53
N SER A 154 -7.43 26.00 -3.27
CA SER A 154 -6.85 26.03 -1.92
C SER A 154 -7.28 24.82 -1.07
N LEU A 155 -7.26 23.63 -1.67
CA LEU A 155 -7.73 22.38 -1.04
C LEU A 155 -7.06 22.10 0.30
N LEU A 156 -5.74 22.36 0.40
CA LEU A 156 -5.00 22.12 1.63
C LEU A 156 -5.59 22.88 2.83
N ASN A 157 -5.90 24.17 2.66
CA ASN A 157 -6.44 24.98 3.76
C ASN A 157 -7.82 24.44 4.20
N ARG A 158 -8.68 24.16 3.23
CA ARG A 158 -10.01 23.57 3.51
C ARG A 158 -9.91 22.23 4.20
N PHE A 159 -8.96 21.40 3.76
CA PHE A 159 -8.69 20.11 4.38
C PHE A 159 -8.18 20.25 5.81
N VAL A 160 -7.26 21.18 6.06
CA VAL A 160 -6.72 21.40 7.42
C VAL A 160 -7.82 21.89 8.38
N ASP A 161 -8.73 22.76 7.91
CA ASP A 161 -9.91 23.19 8.70
C ASP A 161 -10.82 21.99 8.99
N TYR A 162 -11.15 21.19 7.98
CA TYR A 162 -11.94 19.97 8.13
C TYR A 162 -11.30 18.97 9.11
N ALA A 163 -9.98 18.75 9.00
CA ALA A 163 -9.27 17.84 9.89
C ALA A 163 -9.32 18.32 11.36
N GLU A 164 -9.22 19.62 11.59
CA GLU A 164 -9.33 20.21 12.93
C GLU A 164 -10.74 20.03 13.51
N GLU A 165 -11.79 20.25 12.71
CA GLU A 165 -13.19 19.99 13.08
C GLU A 165 -13.45 18.51 13.42
N ASN A 166 -12.68 17.59 12.82
CA ASN A 166 -12.74 16.16 13.06
C ASN A 166 -11.69 15.64 14.07
N GLY A 167 -11.18 16.51 14.93
CA GLY A 167 -10.35 16.15 16.10
C GLY A 167 -8.86 16.03 15.83
N VAL A 168 -8.37 16.34 14.64
CA VAL A 168 -6.94 16.32 14.32
C VAL A 168 -6.34 17.70 14.55
N ARG A 169 -5.56 17.83 15.62
CA ARG A 169 -4.94 19.11 15.97
C ARG A 169 -4.06 19.68 14.84
N ARG A 170 -4.28 20.94 14.49
CA ARG A 170 -3.47 21.70 13.53
C ARG A 170 -2.00 21.79 13.99
N ARG A 171 -1.06 21.43 13.13
CA ARG A 171 0.40 21.46 13.38
C ARG A 171 1.11 22.09 12.18
N PRO A 172 1.22 23.44 12.13
CA PRO A 172 1.65 24.15 10.93
C PRO A 172 2.97 23.67 10.33
N THR A 173 3.99 23.46 11.16
CA THR A 173 5.31 22.99 10.72
C THR A 173 5.24 21.60 10.08
N LEU A 174 4.48 20.66 10.68
CA LEU A 174 4.34 19.30 10.15
C LEU A 174 3.51 19.27 8.87
N ILE A 175 2.47 20.10 8.80
CA ILE A 175 1.63 20.27 7.61
C ILE A 175 2.48 20.81 6.47
N GLU A 176 3.32 21.81 6.70
CA GLU A 176 4.18 22.38 5.66
C GLU A 176 5.18 21.36 5.12
N VAL A 177 5.82 20.56 5.99
CA VAL A 177 6.71 19.47 5.58
C VAL A 177 5.98 18.44 4.71
N SER A 178 4.76 18.07 5.07
CA SER A 178 3.96 17.08 4.35
C SER A 178 3.07 17.67 3.26
N ARG A 179 3.09 19.00 3.05
CA ARG A 179 2.24 19.69 2.07
C ARG A 179 2.18 18.99 0.71
N PRO A 180 3.31 18.65 0.05
CA PRO A 180 3.25 18.02 -1.26
C PRO A 180 2.54 16.66 -1.25
N LEU A 181 2.73 15.86 -0.18
CA LEU A 181 2.06 14.56 -0.05
C LEU A 181 0.56 14.73 0.15
N ILE A 182 0.16 15.69 1.01
CA ILE A 182 -1.26 15.95 1.30
C ILE A 182 -1.96 16.47 0.03
N GLU A 183 -1.38 17.48 -0.64
CA GLU A 183 -1.94 18.06 -1.86
C GLU A 183 -2.09 17.00 -2.96
N THR A 184 -1.04 16.19 -3.21
CA THR A 184 -1.10 15.08 -4.17
C THR A 184 -2.20 14.08 -3.83
N ALA A 185 -2.32 13.68 -2.57
CA ALA A 185 -3.34 12.73 -2.15
C ALA A 185 -4.76 13.29 -2.30
N LEU A 186 -4.99 14.55 -1.91
CA LEU A 186 -6.28 15.22 -2.08
C LEU A 186 -6.68 15.28 -3.56
N GLU A 187 -5.77 15.73 -4.42
CA GLU A 187 -5.97 15.81 -5.88
C GLU A 187 -6.27 14.43 -6.47
N ALA A 188 -5.45 13.42 -6.15
CA ALA A 188 -5.59 12.08 -6.69
C ALA A 188 -6.90 11.40 -6.28
N PHE A 189 -7.30 11.47 -5.00
CA PHE A 189 -8.55 10.87 -4.55
C PHE A 189 -9.79 11.55 -5.10
N ILE A 190 -9.80 12.90 -5.24
CA ILE A 190 -10.89 13.61 -5.89
C ILE A 190 -10.97 13.22 -7.37
N VAL A 191 -9.83 13.23 -8.09
CA VAL A 191 -9.78 12.83 -9.50
C VAL A 191 -10.27 11.39 -9.69
N ARG A 192 -9.87 10.46 -8.79
CA ARG A 192 -10.34 9.07 -8.80
C ARG A 192 -11.86 8.95 -8.73
N HIS A 193 -12.51 9.81 -7.99
CA HIS A 193 -13.98 9.78 -7.84
C HIS A 193 -14.71 9.98 -9.18
N PHE A 194 -14.11 10.70 -10.14
CA PHE A 194 -14.72 11.04 -11.43
C PHE A 194 -14.10 10.31 -12.63
N PHE A 195 -12.84 9.86 -12.50
CA PHE A 195 -12.04 9.27 -13.60
C PHE A 195 -11.41 7.92 -13.23
N ASP A 196 -11.83 7.30 -12.14
CA ASP A 196 -11.33 6.02 -11.65
C ASP A 196 -9.79 5.96 -11.59
N TYR A 197 -9.22 4.80 -11.84
CA TYR A 197 -7.77 4.59 -11.81
C TYR A 197 -7.03 5.24 -12.98
N ASP A 198 -7.69 5.52 -14.08
CA ASP A 198 -7.09 6.20 -15.24
C ASP A 198 -6.71 7.65 -14.90
N GLY A 199 -7.43 8.27 -13.98
CA GLY A 199 -7.09 9.58 -13.44
C GLY A 199 -6.19 9.53 -12.20
N PHE A 200 -6.35 8.50 -11.35
CA PHE A 200 -5.64 8.38 -10.09
C PHE A 200 -4.13 8.25 -10.25
N TYR A 201 -3.66 7.22 -10.98
CA TYR A 201 -2.24 6.92 -11.08
C TYR A 201 -1.36 7.98 -11.76
N PRO A 202 -1.84 8.73 -12.76
CA PRO A 202 -1.04 9.83 -13.31
C PRO A 202 -0.87 11.02 -12.36
N VAL A 203 -1.72 11.15 -11.33
CA VAL A 203 -1.68 12.24 -10.34
C VAL A 203 -0.91 11.81 -9.10
N PHE A 204 -1.09 10.55 -8.65
CA PHE A 204 -0.49 9.99 -7.43
C PHE A 204 0.93 9.51 -7.69
#